data_5d3228c154b1a9deb1163e55a1975c3e
#
_entry.id   5d3228c154b1a9deb1163e55a1975c3e
#
_cell.length_a   1.000
_cell.length_b   1.000
_cell.length_c   1.000
_cell.angle_alpha   90.00
_cell.angle_beta   90.00
_cell.angle_gamma   90.00
#
_symmetry.space_group_name_H-M   'P 1'
#
loop_
_entity.id
_entity.type
_entity.pdbx_description
1 polymer ?
#
loop_
_entity_poly.entity_id
_entity_poly.type
_entity_poly.pdbx_seq_one_letter_code
_entity_poly.pdbx_strand_id
1 'polypeptide(L)'
;GTLTAILHWADNANASVNNYRSVLETESGFFAWNSDVEAACFYEKLPDGETLEAPTVITLFAGTGSYEIELAAASFQKLYPQYRIDITAAESDEQTELALTELGAGKGYDLYLLYDSQWTQLDDAVFFEDLTRWLEADPTAPLERIRPSVLQQMQKNGGIYRLPSAYTILTYAADPEQLSDSRPETVLQTCEQGGEELYPFTFVTDYSSQMARRCAIDYVDAAQGTCNFQCDSFYAQLALLRRQKAALDTLPKNLDVAATCDGLLYYYVILSSDSIVYQPGRYLYPELKQYVYYAYPSDYDGGCQLEFDSQLSINSRSEQKEGAWAFLSYLLSDAYQQSVYSLPVSDTVLQEQFAQLLAEEKVSQADIDTFYALVDHAQKPDYPTEPIEQIILEEAAAYLDGSVDEKTAAEHIQSRAGLYLMEQKDSFS
;
A
#
# COMPACT_ATOMS: atom_id res chain seq x y z
N GLY A 1 10.24 -16.62 46.36
CA GLY A 1 8.82 -16.54 46.02
C GLY A 1 8.59 -17.09 44.64
N THR A 2 7.48 -17.74 44.43
CA THR A 2 7.06 -18.26 43.12
C THR A 2 6.46 -17.10 42.33
N LEU A 3 6.95 -16.84 41.13
CA LEU A 3 6.32 -15.88 40.18
C LEU A 3 5.13 -16.59 39.55
N THR A 4 3.95 -16.00 39.66
CA THR A 4 2.73 -16.49 38.98
C THR A 4 2.33 -15.43 37.95
N ALA A 5 2.15 -15.83 36.70
CA ALA A 5 1.59 -14.94 35.70
C ALA A 5 0.11 -14.64 36.05
N ILE A 6 -0.26 -13.38 36.13
CA ILE A 6 -1.62 -12.93 36.45
C ILE A 6 -2.42 -12.59 35.16
N LEU A 7 -1.72 -12.21 34.10
CA LEU A 7 -2.30 -11.84 32.81
C LEU A 7 -1.29 -12.10 31.71
N HIS A 8 -1.72 -12.69 30.63
CA HIS A 8 -0.95 -12.74 29.40
C HIS A 8 -1.32 -11.53 28.53
N TRP A 9 -0.34 -10.90 27.90
CA TRP A 9 -0.61 -9.77 27.03
C TRP A 9 -1.58 -10.14 25.89
N ALA A 10 -1.48 -11.36 25.36
CA ALA A 10 -2.38 -11.89 24.33
C ALA A 10 -3.85 -12.00 24.80
N ASP A 11 -4.08 -12.03 26.11
CA ASP A 11 -5.43 -12.07 26.71
C ASP A 11 -5.96 -10.64 26.98
N ASN A 12 -5.18 -9.62 26.62
CA ASN A 12 -5.46 -8.25 26.96
C ASN A 12 -5.74 -7.42 25.70
N ALA A 13 -7.00 -7.16 25.48
CA ALA A 13 -7.50 -6.32 24.39
C ALA A 13 -7.06 -4.84 24.41
N ASN A 14 -6.18 -4.43 25.34
CA ASN A 14 -5.65 -3.08 25.44
C ASN A 14 -4.13 -3.00 25.26
N ALA A 15 -3.50 -4.10 24.85
CA ALA A 15 -2.07 -4.20 24.92
C ALA A 15 -1.35 -3.96 23.59
N SER A 16 -0.61 -2.90 23.52
CA SER A 16 0.76 -3.01 23.06
C SER A 16 1.58 -3.54 24.26
N VAL A 17 2.27 -4.65 24.08
CA VAL A 17 2.94 -5.44 25.15
C VAL A 17 3.97 -4.68 25.96
N ASN A 18 4.52 -3.62 25.39
CA ASN A 18 5.75 -3.00 25.86
C ASN A 18 5.54 -1.75 26.73
N ASN A 19 4.32 -1.25 26.92
CA ASN A 19 4.10 0.09 27.42
C ASN A 19 3.19 0.19 28.65
N TYR A 20 3.04 -0.89 29.43
CA TYR A 20 2.52 -0.79 30.79
C TYR A 20 3.57 -0.16 31.69
N ARG A 21 3.33 1.07 32.12
CA ARG A 21 4.26 1.81 32.96
C ARG A 21 3.96 1.71 34.44
N SER A 22 2.76 1.33 34.79
CA SER A 22 2.36 1.22 36.20
C SER A 22 1.25 0.21 36.36
N VAL A 23 1.37 -0.62 37.39
CA VAL A 23 0.33 -1.58 37.81
C VAL A 23 0.04 -1.34 39.27
N LEU A 24 -1.23 -1.20 39.62
CA LEU A 24 -1.71 -1.04 41.00
C LEU A 24 -2.70 -2.16 41.30
N GLU A 25 -2.32 -3.05 42.24
CA GLU A 25 -3.20 -4.12 42.72
C GLU A 25 -4.26 -3.58 43.69
N THR A 26 -5.47 -4.13 43.60
CA THR A 26 -6.62 -3.88 44.48
C THR A 26 -7.18 -5.20 44.99
N GLU A 27 -8.14 -5.15 45.92
CA GLU A 27 -8.79 -6.36 46.44
C GLU A 27 -9.59 -7.10 45.35
N SER A 28 -10.17 -6.37 44.37
CA SER A 28 -11.01 -6.92 43.32
C SER A 28 -10.34 -7.08 41.97
N GLY A 29 -9.07 -6.69 41.84
CA GLY A 29 -8.35 -6.76 40.57
C GLY A 29 -7.10 -5.91 40.53
N PHE A 30 -6.77 -5.34 39.37
CA PHE A 30 -5.67 -4.41 39.26
C PHE A 30 -5.91 -3.35 38.16
N PHE A 31 -5.34 -2.16 38.38
CA PHE A 31 -5.23 -1.12 37.36
C PHE A 31 -3.89 -1.23 36.68
N ALA A 32 -3.90 -1.09 35.36
CA ALA A 32 -2.68 -0.97 34.54
C ALA A 32 -2.76 0.29 33.70
N TRP A 33 -1.73 1.12 33.72
CA TRP A 33 -1.58 2.26 32.84
C TRP A 33 -0.80 1.86 31.59
N ASN A 34 -1.41 2.03 30.41
CA ASN A 34 -0.77 1.85 29.13
C ASN A 34 -0.49 3.23 28.51
N SER A 35 0.78 3.50 28.20
CA SER A 35 1.20 4.80 27.68
C SER A 35 0.91 4.99 26.19
N ASP A 36 0.71 3.93 25.41
CA ASP A 36 0.48 4.03 23.97
C ASP A 36 -0.93 4.50 23.67
N VAL A 37 -1.89 4.00 24.46
CA VAL A 37 -3.29 4.40 24.32
C VAL A 37 -3.70 5.45 25.37
N GLU A 38 -2.74 5.96 26.17
CA GLU A 38 -2.95 6.96 27.23
C GLU A 38 -4.16 6.63 28.12
N ALA A 39 -4.37 5.36 28.41
CA ALA A 39 -5.52 4.87 29.16
C ALA A 39 -5.16 3.99 30.34
N ALA A 40 -5.94 4.09 31.42
CA ALA A 40 -5.92 3.16 32.53
C ALA A 40 -6.97 2.07 32.29
N CYS A 41 -6.54 0.81 32.35
CA CYS A 41 -7.42 -0.34 32.27
C CYS A 41 -7.58 -0.95 33.66
N PHE A 42 -8.79 -1.31 34.04
CA PHE A 42 -9.07 -2.09 35.23
C PHE A 42 -9.39 -3.53 34.85
N TYR A 43 -8.65 -4.45 35.41
CA TYR A 43 -8.82 -5.90 35.22
C TYR A 43 -9.46 -6.44 36.48
N GLU A 44 -10.73 -6.83 36.40
CA GLU A 44 -11.48 -7.39 37.49
C GLU A 44 -11.15 -8.87 37.68
N LYS A 45 -10.93 -9.27 38.92
CA LYS A 45 -10.72 -10.67 39.25
C LYS A 45 -12.04 -11.42 39.17
N LEU A 46 -12.04 -12.53 38.42
CA LEU A 46 -13.23 -13.38 38.38
C LEU A 46 -13.56 -13.92 39.77
N PRO A 47 -14.85 -14.03 40.08
CA PRO A 47 -15.30 -14.74 41.30
C PRO A 47 -14.75 -16.14 41.38
N ASP A 48 -14.50 -16.60 42.60
CA ASP A 48 -13.96 -17.96 42.85
C ASP A 48 -14.87 -19.02 42.24
N GLY A 49 -14.32 -19.81 41.34
CA GLY A 49 -15.03 -20.90 40.65
C GLY A 49 -15.65 -20.52 39.31
N GLU A 50 -15.58 -19.25 38.91
CA GLU A 50 -15.94 -18.85 37.57
C GLU A 50 -14.75 -18.97 36.62
N THR A 51 -15.01 -19.44 35.40
CA THR A 51 -14.05 -19.49 34.31
C THR A 51 -14.69 -18.85 33.08
N LEU A 52 -13.94 -18.04 32.36
CA LEU A 52 -14.36 -17.58 31.05
C LEU A 52 -14.29 -18.73 30.05
N GLU A 53 -15.25 -18.83 29.14
CA GLU A 53 -15.08 -19.68 27.97
C GLU A 53 -13.82 -19.29 27.22
N ALA A 54 -13.02 -20.29 26.85
CA ALA A 54 -11.81 -20.02 26.07
C ALA A 54 -12.20 -19.44 24.71
N PRO A 55 -11.62 -18.30 24.30
CA PRO A 55 -11.92 -17.73 22.99
C PRO A 55 -11.46 -18.66 21.87
N THR A 56 -12.17 -18.62 20.75
CA THR A 56 -11.70 -19.22 19.51
C THR A 56 -10.45 -18.46 19.04
N VAL A 57 -9.34 -19.19 18.91
CA VAL A 57 -8.06 -18.59 18.47
C VAL A 57 -8.04 -18.57 16.94
N ILE A 58 -7.75 -17.41 16.40
CA ILE A 58 -7.53 -17.17 14.97
C ILE A 58 -6.06 -16.79 14.82
N THR A 59 -5.31 -17.59 14.09
CA THR A 59 -3.88 -17.39 13.89
C THR A 59 -3.62 -16.47 12.71
N LEU A 60 -2.75 -15.48 12.87
CA LEU A 60 -2.34 -14.55 11.82
C LEU A 60 -0.83 -14.59 11.65
N PHE A 61 -0.36 -14.84 10.44
CA PHE A 61 1.04 -14.66 10.07
C PHE A 61 1.24 -13.28 9.46
N ALA A 62 2.19 -12.52 10.02
CA ALA A 62 2.60 -11.23 9.49
C ALA A 62 4.03 -11.32 8.97
N GLY A 63 4.19 -11.38 7.65
CA GLY A 63 5.48 -11.32 6.95
C GLY A 63 6.07 -9.91 6.91
N THR A 64 5.32 -8.91 7.38
CA THR A 64 5.70 -7.50 7.52
C THR A 64 5.33 -7.00 8.91
N GLY A 65 5.95 -5.91 9.35
CA GLY A 65 5.59 -5.25 10.61
C GLY A 65 4.13 -4.82 10.60
N SER A 66 3.40 -5.11 11.66
CA SER A 66 1.93 -5.03 11.69
C SER A 66 1.40 -4.32 12.93
N TYR A 67 2.10 -3.28 13.40
CA TYR A 67 1.69 -2.54 14.58
C TYR A 67 0.23 -2.09 14.54
N GLU A 68 -0.24 -1.59 13.39
CA GLU A 68 -1.63 -1.17 13.20
C GLU A 68 -2.61 -2.35 13.29
N ILE A 69 -2.23 -3.51 12.77
CA ILE A 69 -3.03 -4.73 12.84
C ILE A 69 -3.04 -5.30 14.26
N GLU A 70 -1.96 -5.16 15.01
CA GLU A 70 -1.91 -5.51 16.43
C GLU A 70 -2.87 -4.65 17.26
N LEU A 71 -2.89 -3.33 17.02
CA LEU A 71 -3.85 -2.41 17.66
C LEU A 71 -5.29 -2.73 17.25
N ALA A 72 -5.51 -3.05 15.98
CA ALA A 72 -6.81 -3.47 15.47
C ALA A 72 -7.28 -4.77 16.14
N ALA A 73 -6.41 -5.77 16.25
CA ALA A 73 -6.69 -7.04 16.92
C ALA A 73 -7.06 -6.82 18.40
N ALA A 74 -6.31 -5.98 19.11
CA ALA A 74 -6.61 -5.61 20.49
C ALA A 74 -7.99 -4.94 20.62
N SER A 75 -8.34 -4.05 19.71
CA SER A 75 -9.63 -3.37 19.69
C SER A 75 -10.77 -4.30 19.29
N PHE A 76 -10.53 -5.18 18.32
CA PHE A 76 -11.47 -6.22 17.90
C PHE A 76 -11.83 -7.14 19.06
N GLN A 77 -10.85 -7.65 19.80
CA GLN A 77 -11.06 -8.56 20.93
C GLN A 77 -11.91 -7.96 22.06
N LYS A 78 -11.90 -6.63 22.24
CA LYS A 78 -12.80 -5.96 23.19
C LYS A 78 -14.26 -6.04 22.76
N LEU A 79 -14.53 -5.94 21.47
CA LEU A 79 -15.88 -5.96 20.91
C LEU A 79 -16.39 -7.40 20.71
N TYR A 80 -15.46 -8.32 20.44
CA TYR A 80 -15.72 -9.73 20.12
C TYR A 80 -14.92 -10.66 21.05
N PRO A 81 -15.23 -10.70 22.35
CA PRO A 81 -14.44 -11.45 23.35
C PRO A 81 -14.42 -12.96 23.13
N GLN A 82 -15.31 -13.49 22.29
CA GLN A 82 -15.33 -14.90 21.87
C GLN A 82 -14.18 -15.26 20.90
N TYR A 83 -13.44 -14.27 20.38
CA TYR A 83 -12.32 -14.46 19.46
C TYR A 83 -11.02 -13.90 20.05
N ARG A 84 -9.91 -14.52 19.68
CA ARG A 84 -8.56 -14.03 19.95
C ARG A 84 -7.73 -14.12 18.66
N ILE A 85 -7.11 -13.03 18.26
CA ILE A 85 -6.17 -13.00 17.14
C ILE A 85 -4.76 -13.25 17.70
N ASP A 86 -4.13 -14.33 17.29
CA ASP A 86 -2.78 -14.74 17.71
C ASP A 86 -1.82 -14.44 16.56
N ILE A 87 -1.06 -13.35 16.71
CA ILE A 87 -0.21 -12.82 15.64
C ILE A 87 1.21 -13.34 15.79
N THR A 88 1.72 -13.96 14.73
CA THR A 88 3.13 -14.35 14.58
C THR A 88 3.79 -13.43 13.55
N ALA A 89 4.60 -12.49 14.01
CA ALA A 89 5.41 -11.65 13.13
C ALA A 89 6.69 -12.39 12.70
N ALA A 90 7.02 -12.31 11.42
CA ALA A 90 8.27 -12.87 10.90
C ALA A 90 9.47 -12.04 11.41
N GLU A 91 10.46 -12.73 11.95
CA GLU A 91 11.73 -12.13 12.38
C GLU A 91 12.82 -12.25 11.29
N SER A 92 12.55 -13.06 10.24
CA SER A 92 13.49 -13.25 9.12
C SER A 92 12.75 -13.76 7.87
N ASP A 93 13.42 -13.64 6.71
CA ASP A 93 12.91 -14.15 5.44
C ASP A 93 12.72 -15.67 5.48
N GLU A 94 13.59 -16.42 6.19
CA GLU A 94 13.45 -17.88 6.31
C GLU A 94 12.15 -18.28 7.03
N GLN A 95 11.70 -17.48 8.00
CA GLN A 95 10.41 -17.74 8.68
C GLN A 95 9.25 -17.50 7.73
N THR A 96 9.35 -16.49 6.89
CA THR A 96 8.35 -16.22 5.85
C THR A 96 8.30 -17.35 4.82
N GLU A 97 9.44 -17.80 4.32
CA GLU A 97 9.53 -18.94 3.38
C GLU A 97 8.94 -20.22 3.98
N LEU A 98 9.18 -20.45 5.28
CA LEU A 98 8.61 -21.58 6.00
C LEU A 98 7.07 -21.47 6.07
N ALA A 99 6.54 -20.32 6.45
CA ALA A 99 5.10 -20.09 6.54
C ALA A 99 4.40 -20.25 5.18
N LEU A 100 5.02 -19.77 4.09
CA LEU A 100 4.51 -19.96 2.72
C LEU A 100 4.60 -21.43 2.27
N THR A 101 5.64 -22.14 2.67
CA THR A 101 5.76 -23.59 2.41
C THR A 101 4.68 -24.38 3.14
N GLU A 102 4.36 -24.04 4.39
CA GLU A 102 3.29 -24.65 5.17
C GLU A 102 1.92 -24.35 4.57
N LEU A 103 1.69 -23.12 4.10
CA LEU A 103 0.49 -22.74 3.35
C LEU A 103 0.33 -23.63 2.10
N GLY A 104 1.40 -23.80 1.32
CA GLY A 104 1.44 -24.68 0.15
C GLY A 104 1.14 -26.14 0.48
N ALA A 105 1.56 -26.62 1.65
CA ALA A 105 1.26 -27.97 2.15
C ALA A 105 -0.17 -28.10 2.72
N GLY A 106 -0.98 -27.03 2.70
CA GLY A 106 -2.34 -27.02 3.22
C GLY A 106 -2.42 -26.95 4.73
N LYS A 107 -1.40 -26.38 5.34
CA LYS A 107 -1.27 -26.09 6.76
C LYS A 107 -1.03 -24.59 6.92
N GLY A 108 -0.70 -24.16 8.13
CA GLY A 108 -0.32 -22.79 8.38
C GLY A 108 -1.40 -22.01 9.11
N TYR A 109 -1.39 -20.70 8.93
CA TYR A 109 -2.21 -19.76 9.69
C TYR A 109 -3.58 -19.57 9.05
N ASP A 110 -4.53 -19.04 9.82
CA ASP A 110 -5.88 -18.71 9.32
C ASP A 110 -5.87 -17.45 8.47
N LEU A 111 -5.04 -16.46 8.86
CA LEU A 111 -4.87 -15.18 8.19
C LEU A 111 -3.40 -14.95 7.79
N TYR A 112 -3.23 -14.22 6.70
CA TYR A 112 -1.92 -13.79 6.21
C TYR A 112 -1.90 -12.30 5.93
N LEU A 113 -0.87 -11.62 6.41
CA LEU A 113 -0.46 -10.25 6.07
C LEU A 113 0.94 -10.33 5.47
N LEU A 114 1.11 -10.06 4.19
CA LEU A 114 2.36 -10.25 3.46
C LEU A 114 2.77 -8.96 2.74
N TYR A 115 4.05 -8.81 2.41
CA TYR A 115 4.52 -7.80 1.46
C TYR A 115 4.09 -8.12 0.02
N ASP A 116 4.01 -7.11 -0.84
CA ASP A 116 3.67 -7.31 -2.25
C ASP A 116 4.58 -8.32 -2.95
N SER A 117 5.89 -8.27 -2.69
CA SER A 117 6.86 -9.22 -3.24
C SER A 117 6.64 -10.67 -2.80
N GLN A 118 6.00 -10.91 -1.67
CA GLN A 118 5.62 -12.24 -1.18
C GLN A 118 4.31 -12.69 -1.81
N TRP A 119 3.36 -11.75 -1.97
CA TRP A 119 2.09 -12.02 -2.65
C TRP A 119 2.26 -12.49 -4.08
N THR A 120 3.23 -11.94 -4.82
CA THR A 120 3.47 -12.27 -6.23
C THR A 120 3.93 -13.70 -6.46
N GLN A 121 4.44 -14.36 -5.42
CA GLN A 121 4.86 -15.75 -5.45
C GLN A 121 3.70 -16.74 -5.30
N LEU A 122 2.47 -16.24 -5.02
CA LEU A 122 1.31 -17.04 -4.69
C LEU A 122 0.20 -16.88 -5.73
N ASP A 123 -0.46 -17.99 -6.05
CA ASP A 123 -1.74 -17.95 -6.75
C ASP A 123 -2.85 -17.74 -5.72
N ASP A 124 -3.39 -16.51 -5.68
CA ASP A 124 -4.38 -16.11 -4.69
C ASP A 124 -5.59 -17.03 -4.70
N ALA A 125 -6.09 -17.43 -5.87
CA ALA A 125 -7.26 -18.27 -6.02
C ALA A 125 -7.05 -19.72 -5.51
N VAL A 126 -5.80 -20.17 -5.44
CA VAL A 126 -5.45 -21.51 -4.94
C VAL A 126 -5.31 -21.52 -3.42
N PHE A 127 -4.71 -20.46 -2.87
CA PHE A 127 -4.31 -20.44 -1.46
C PHE A 127 -5.30 -19.71 -0.56
N PHE A 128 -6.03 -18.72 -1.11
CA PHE A 128 -6.87 -17.86 -0.29
C PHE A 128 -8.35 -17.98 -0.64
N GLU A 129 -9.17 -17.63 0.33
CA GLU A 129 -10.62 -17.59 0.20
C GLU A 129 -11.04 -16.41 -0.68
N ASP A 130 -11.99 -16.64 -1.58
CA ASP A 130 -12.65 -15.56 -2.29
C ASP A 130 -13.61 -14.82 -1.34
N LEU A 131 -13.23 -13.59 -0.99
CA LEU A 131 -13.94 -12.75 -0.03
C LEU A 131 -15.17 -12.06 -0.63
N THR A 132 -15.40 -12.18 -1.94
CA THR A 132 -16.53 -11.53 -2.63
C THR A 132 -17.86 -11.84 -1.97
N ARG A 133 -18.13 -13.14 -1.69
CA ARG A 133 -19.38 -13.58 -1.07
C ARG A 133 -19.53 -13.13 0.38
N TRP A 134 -18.42 -13.00 1.08
CA TRP A 134 -18.39 -12.51 2.45
C TRP A 134 -18.75 -11.03 2.50
N LEU A 135 -18.17 -10.23 1.61
CA LEU A 135 -18.47 -8.81 1.45
C LEU A 135 -19.92 -8.55 1.02
N GLU A 136 -20.46 -9.36 0.08
CA GLU A 136 -21.85 -9.24 -0.39
C GLU A 136 -22.87 -9.57 0.73
N ALA A 137 -22.51 -10.47 1.65
CA ALA A 137 -23.40 -10.90 2.71
C ALA A 137 -23.28 -10.09 4.01
N ASP A 138 -22.25 -9.25 4.15
CA ASP A 138 -21.93 -8.55 5.39
C ASP A 138 -22.68 -7.22 5.53
N PRO A 139 -23.60 -7.10 6.50
CA PRO A 139 -24.32 -5.86 6.72
C PRO A 139 -23.46 -4.78 7.40
N THR A 140 -22.32 -5.14 8.01
CA THR A 140 -21.42 -4.21 8.71
C THR A 140 -20.49 -3.51 7.76
N ALA A 141 -20.03 -4.26 6.75
CA ALA A 141 -19.08 -3.79 5.74
C ALA A 141 -19.60 -4.06 4.33
N PRO A 142 -20.76 -3.51 3.95
CA PRO A 142 -21.36 -3.78 2.65
C PRO A 142 -20.48 -3.25 1.52
N LEU A 143 -20.41 -4.03 0.45
CA LEU A 143 -19.56 -3.80 -0.73
C LEU A 143 -19.80 -2.41 -1.37
N GLU A 144 -21.05 -1.91 -1.32
CA GLU A 144 -21.42 -0.58 -1.81
C GLU A 144 -20.81 0.60 -1.04
N ARG A 145 -20.19 0.34 0.13
CA ARG A 145 -19.42 1.37 0.85
C ARG A 145 -18.01 1.55 0.31
N ILE A 146 -17.55 0.63 -0.51
CA ILE A 146 -16.24 0.73 -1.17
C ILE A 146 -16.45 1.40 -2.52
N ARG A 147 -15.69 2.45 -2.81
CA ARG A 147 -15.77 3.13 -4.09
C ARG A 147 -15.48 2.15 -5.24
N PRO A 148 -16.28 2.17 -6.35
CA PRO A 148 -16.11 1.20 -7.45
C PRO A 148 -14.69 1.13 -8.02
N SER A 149 -14.01 2.26 -8.16
CA SER A 149 -12.61 2.32 -8.62
C SER A 149 -11.64 1.65 -7.64
N VAL A 150 -11.82 1.85 -6.32
CA VAL A 150 -11.03 1.18 -5.28
C VAL A 150 -11.32 -0.32 -5.28
N LEU A 151 -12.60 -0.70 -5.35
CA LEU A 151 -13.02 -2.11 -5.41
C LEU A 151 -12.42 -2.82 -6.63
N GLN A 152 -12.42 -2.17 -7.80
CA GLN A 152 -11.80 -2.71 -9.01
C GLN A 152 -10.31 -2.98 -8.82
N GLN A 153 -9.61 -2.12 -8.07
CA GLN A 153 -8.20 -2.32 -7.73
C GLN A 153 -7.96 -3.53 -6.80
N MET A 154 -8.96 -3.90 -5.98
CA MET A 154 -8.88 -5.07 -5.10
C MET A 154 -9.16 -6.39 -5.82
N GLN A 155 -9.88 -6.35 -6.95
CA GLN A 155 -10.26 -7.54 -7.71
C GLN A 155 -9.06 -8.13 -8.46
N LYS A 156 -8.97 -9.46 -8.46
CA LYS A 156 -8.00 -10.25 -9.23
C LYS A 156 -8.69 -11.50 -9.77
N ASN A 157 -8.61 -11.75 -11.07
CA ASN A 157 -9.23 -12.92 -11.72
C ASN A 157 -10.74 -13.10 -11.37
N GLY A 158 -11.46 -11.98 -11.23
CA GLY A 158 -12.90 -11.97 -10.94
C GLY A 158 -13.27 -12.21 -9.47
N GLY A 159 -12.32 -12.36 -8.54
CA GLY A 159 -12.51 -12.50 -7.11
C GLY A 159 -11.79 -11.43 -6.29
N ILE A 160 -12.06 -11.38 -5.00
CA ILE A 160 -11.34 -10.54 -4.02
C ILE A 160 -10.69 -11.49 -3.02
N TYR A 161 -9.37 -11.57 -3.04
CA TYR A 161 -8.61 -12.48 -2.18
C TYR A 161 -7.84 -11.76 -1.09
N ARG A 162 -7.66 -10.45 -1.21
CA ARG A 162 -6.94 -9.58 -0.28
C ARG A 162 -7.79 -8.40 0.08
N LEU A 163 -7.89 -8.11 1.36
CA LEU A 163 -8.65 -7.01 1.89
C LEU A 163 -7.69 -5.99 2.53
N PRO A 164 -7.55 -4.79 1.97
CA PRO A 164 -6.74 -3.75 2.58
C PRO A 164 -7.45 -3.10 3.76
N SER A 165 -6.69 -2.64 4.74
CA SER A 165 -7.23 -1.85 5.84
C SER A 165 -7.42 -0.37 5.46
N ALA A 166 -6.56 0.14 4.57
CA ALA A 166 -6.55 1.51 4.10
C ALA A 166 -5.77 1.61 2.78
N TYR A 167 -5.68 2.79 2.20
CA TYR A 167 -4.85 3.03 1.01
C TYR A 167 -4.24 4.44 1.01
N THR A 168 -3.25 4.65 0.15
CA THR A 168 -2.65 5.94 -0.14
C THR A 168 -2.66 6.21 -1.64
N ILE A 169 -2.47 7.46 -2.04
CA ILE A 169 -2.39 7.85 -3.45
C ILE A 169 -1.01 8.41 -3.74
N LEU A 170 -0.31 7.80 -4.69
CA LEU A 170 0.94 8.33 -5.23
C LEU A 170 0.65 9.11 -6.50
N THR A 171 1.10 10.35 -6.55
CA THR A 171 0.88 11.24 -7.70
C THR A 171 2.02 12.27 -7.81
N TYR A 172 2.00 13.05 -8.87
CA TYR A 172 2.89 14.17 -9.10
C TYR A 172 2.06 15.41 -9.39
N ALA A 173 2.51 16.57 -8.92
CA ALA A 173 1.92 17.83 -9.26
C ALA A 173 2.87 18.61 -10.20
N ALA A 174 2.32 19.35 -11.15
CA ALA A 174 3.10 20.26 -11.99
C ALA A 174 2.30 21.52 -12.32
N ASP A 175 3.02 22.60 -12.65
CA ASP A 175 2.41 23.83 -13.17
C ASP A 175 1.93 23.60 -14.61
N PRO A 176 0.60 23.73 -14.89
CA PRO A 176 0.06 23.53 -16.21
C PRO A 176 0.55 24.56 -17.25
N GLU A 177 1.13 25.70 -16.81
CA GLU A 177 1.76 26.65 -17.72
C GLU A 177 3.16 26.20 -18.19
N GLN A 178 3.82 25.34 -17.40
CA GLN A 178 5.13 24.80 -17.73
C GLN A 178 5.04 23.43 -18.42
N LEU A 179 4.09 22.59 -17.98
CA LEU A 179 3.94 21.24 -18.48
C LEU A 179 2.50 21.00 -18.95
N SER A 180 2.30 20.75 -20.24
CA SER A 180 0.98 20.57 -20.85
C SER A 180 0.38 19.18 -20.61
N ASP A 181 1.24 18.16 -20.51
CA ASP A 181 0.90 16.76 -20.22
C ASP A 181 2.13 16.02 -19.70
N SER A 182 1.92 14.84 -19.09
CA SER A 182 2.99 14.03 -18.51
C SER A 182 3.53 12.94 -19.43
N ARG A 183 3.30 13.02 -20.73
CA ARG A 183 3.93 12.05 -21.66
C ARG A 183 5.45 12.16 -21.60
N PRO A 184 6.16 11.04 -21.65
CA PRO A 184 7.61 11.03 -21.51
C PRO A 184 8.33 11.98 -22.46
N GLU A 185 7.89 12.05 -23.72
CA GLU A 185 8.46 12.93 -24.74
C GLU A 185 8.20 14.41 -24.42
N THR A 186 7.01 14.75 -23.91
CA THR A 186 6.66 16.13 -23.53
C THR A 186 7.49 16.58 -22.33
N VAL A 187 7.63 15.75 -21.31
CA VAL A 187 8.45 16.03 -20.13
C VAL A 187 9.92 16.19 -20.54
N LEU A 188 10.45 15.28 -21.37
CA LEU A 188 11.83 15.35 -21.87
C LEU A 188 12.07 16.63 -22.67
N GLN A 189 11.20 16.96 -23.63
CA GLN A 189 11.30 18.14 -24.45
C GLN A 189 11.27 19.43 -23.60
N THR A 190 10.39 19.47 -22.60
CA THR A 190 10.29 20.61 -21.69
C THR A 190 11.57 20.79 -20.88
N CYS A 191 12.13 19.70 -20.37
CA CYS A 191 13.43 19.71 -19.68
C CYS A 191 14.55 20.22 -20.59
N GLU A 192 14.61 19.77 -21.85
CA GLU A 192 15.63 20.17 -22.81
C GLU A 192 15.53 21.67 -23.14
N GLN A 193 14.30 22.20 -23.29
CA GLN A 193 14.06 23.62 -23.54
C GLN A 193 14.42 24.50 -22.34
N GLY A 194 14.25 24.00 -21.12
CA GLY A 194 14.62 24.68 -19.87
C GLY A 194 16.12 24.69 -19.57
N GLY A 195 16.92 23.95 -20.33
CA GLY A 195 18.37 23.88 -20.17
C GLY A 195 18.85 22.66 -19.37
N GLU A 196 20.19 22.62 -19.15
CA GLU A 196 20.81 21.43 -18.51
C GLU A 196 20.46 21.26 -17.04
N GLU A 197 20.07 22.33 -16.35
CA GLU A 197 19.76 22.35 -14.92
C GLU A 197 18.27 22.13 -14.60
N LEU A 198 17.40 22.03 -15.60
CA LEU A 198 15.99 21.67 -15.40
C LEU A 198 15.82 20.15 -15.47
N TYR A 199 15.39 19.54 -14.37
CA TYR A 199 15.24 18.09 -14.21
C TYR A 199 13.78 17.62 -14.30
N PRO A 200 13.53 16.33 -14.58
CA PRO A 200 12.17 15.81 -14.60
C PRO A 200 11.44 15.95 -13.25
N PHE A 201 12.13 15.67 -12.15
CA PHE A 201 11.55 15.65 -10.82
C PHE A 201 12.26 16.62 -9.86
N THR A 202 11.46 17.28 -9.03
CA THR A 202 11.96 18.25 -8.04
C THR A 202 12.80 17.59 -6.94
N PHE A 203 12.45 16.38 -6.52
CA PHE A 203 13.27 15.63 -5.57
C PHE A 203 14.43 14.94 -6.29
N VAL A 204 15.61 15.02 -5.68
CA VAL A 204 16.79 14.32 -6.18
C VAL A 204 16.83 12.93 -5.52
N THR A 205 16.34 11.94 -6.22
CA THR A 205 16.33 10.54 -5.78
C THR A 205 16.49 9.63 -7.01
N ASP A 206 16.75 8.36 -6.74
CA ASP A 206 16.74 7.34 -7.81
C ASP A 206 15.30 6.95 -8.14
N TYR A 207 14.86 7.33 -9.32
CA TYR A 207 13.53 7.02 -9.83
C TYR A 207 13.47 5.72 -10.66
N SER A 208 14.54 4.92 -10.69
CA SER A 208 14.61 3.71 -11.50
C SER A 208 13.46 2.74 -11.20
N SER A 209 13.16 2.50 -9.94
CA SER A 209 12.07 1.59 -9.54
C SER A 209 10.70 2.10 -9.94
N GLN A 210 10.44 3.41 -9.80
CA GLN A 210 9.16 4.01 -10.22
C GLN A 210 9.01 3.97 -11.74
N MET A 211 10.08 4.26 -12.49
CA MET A 211 10.11 4.11 -13.93
C MET A 211 9.84 2.65 -14.34
N ALA A 212 10.54 1.69 -13.73
CA ALA A 212 10.39 0.28 -14.08
C ALA A 212 8.97 -0.21 -13.86
N ARG A 213 8.36 0.11 -12.69
CA ARG A 213 6.97 -0.21 -12.37
C ARG A 213 6.01 0.42 -13.39
N ARG A 214 6.18 1.71 -13.69
CA ARG A 214 5.33 2.40 -14.65
C ARG A 214 5.46 1.82 -16.06
N CYS A 215 6.68 1.59 -16.52
CA CYS A 215 6.93 1.01 -17.84
C CYS A 215 6.43 -0.43 -17.96
N ALA A 216 6.45 -1.22 -16.90
CA ALA A 216 5.83 -2.54 -16.89
C ALA A 216 4.31 -2.46 -17.09
N ILE A 217 3.65 -1.39 -16.64
CA ILE A 217 2.22 -1.17 -16.90
C ILE A 217 1.98 -0.67 -18.32
N ASP A 218 2.76 0.32 -18.78
CA ASP A 218 2.49 1.06 -20.02
C ASP A 218 2.86 0.29 -21.29
N TYR A 219 3.93 -0.50 -21.25
CA TYR A 219 4.50 -1.13 -22.46
C TYR A 219 4.26 -2.63 -22.53
N VAL A 220 3.39 -3.19 -21.69
CA VAL A 220 3.08 -4.61 -21.64
C VAL A 220 1.59 -4.86 -21.82
N ASP A 221 1.25 -5.80 -22.68
CA ASP A 221 -0.08 -6.41 -22.79
C ASP A 221 0.05 -7.87 -22.33
N ALA A 222 -0.21 -8.09 -21.05
CA ALA A 222 -0.08 -9.42 -20.44
C ALA A 222 -1.10 -10.41 -21.01
N ALA A 223 -2.31 -9.96 -21.31
CA ALA A 223 -3.38 -10.80 -21.90
C ALA A 223 -2.99 -11.33 -23.29
N GLN A 224 -2.26 -10.52 -24.08
CA GLN A 224 -1.74 -10.94 -25.38
C GLN A 224 -0.36 -11.60 -25.27
N GLY A 225 0.33 -11.49 -24.12
CA GLY A 225 1.68 -11.96 -23.94
C GLY A 225 2.69 -11.17 -24.78
N THR A 226 2.50 -9.86 -24.92
CA THR A 226 3.33 -8.99 -25.78
C THR A 226 3.80 -7.75 -25.03
N CYS A 227 4.88 -7.15 -25.51
CA CYS A 227 5.39 -5.87 -25.00
C CYS A 227 5.91 -5.00 -26.13
N ASN A 228 6.07 -3.70 -25.88
CA ASN A 228 6.59 -2.74 -26.85
C ASN A 228 7.53 -1.72 -26.19
N PHE A 229 8.74 -2.14 -25.87
CA PHE A 229 9.79 -1.27 -25.32
C PHE A 229 10.64 -0.57 -26.41
N GLN A 230 10.48 -0.94 -27.70
CA GLN A 230 11.19 -0.32 -28.82
C GLN A 230 10.39 0.81 -29.43
N CYS A 231 10.05 1.84 -28.64
CA CYS A 231 9.27 3.00 -29.07
C CYS A 231 9.84 4.30 -28.52
N ASP A 232 9.48 5.42 -29.16
CA ASP A 232 10.00 6.74 -28.81
C ASP A 232 9.68 7.14 -27.37
N SER A 233 8.49 6.78 -26.89
CA SER A 233 8.07 7.04 -25.51
C SER A 233 8.97 6.32 -24.49
N PHE A 234 9.32 5.05 -24.70
CA PHE A 234 10.23 4.33 -23.81
C PHE A 234 11.67 4.86 -23.89
N TYR A 235 12.14 5.26 -25.08
CA TYR A 235 13.44 5.93 -25.19
C TYR A 235 13.47 7.25 -24.41
N ALA A 236 12.37 8.01 -24.43
CA ALA A 236 12.22 9.20 -23.60
C ALA A 236 12.26 8.89 -22.10
N GLN A 237 11.64 7.78 -21.64
CA GLN A 237 11.74 7.32 -20.25
C GLN A 237 13.19 7.10 -19.81
N LEU A 238 13.96 6.38 -20.62
CA LEU A 238 15.38 6.16 -20.34
C LEU A 238 16.18 7.48 -20.31
N ALA A 239 15.89 8.41 -21.23
CA ALA A 239 16.54 9.72 -21.27
C ALA A 239 16.18 10.57 -20.04
N LEU A 240 14.91 10.56 -19.59
CA LEU A 240 14.47 11.21 -18.34
C LEU A 240 15.21 10.65 -17.14
N LEU A 241 15.33 9.32 -17.05
CA LEU A 241 16.05 8.67 -15.96
C LEU A 241 17.53 9.08 -15.93
N ARG A 242 18.20 9.10 -17.09
CA ARG A 242 19.60 9.58 -17.21
C ARG A 242 19.73 11.03 -16.80
N ARG A 243 18.77 11.87 -17.17
CA ARG A 243 18.75 13.28 -16.80
C ARG A 243 18.59 13.46 -15.29
N GLN A 244 17.69 12.72 -14.66
CA GLN A 244 17.50 12.76 -13.20
C GLN A 244 18.76 12.23 -12.47
N LYS A 245 19.39 11.19 -13.00
CA LYS A 245 20.65 10.67 -12.45
C LYS A 245 21.75 11.74 -12.45
N ALA A 246 21.81 12.61 -13.44
CA ALA A 246 22.78 13.70 -13.46
C ALA A 246 22.60 14.64 -12.25
N ALA A 247 21.38 14.88 -11.77
CA ALA A 247 21.14 15.61 -10.53
C ALA A 247 21.68 14.86 -9.30
N LEU A 248 21.44 13.55 -9.22
CA LEU A 248 21.98 12.70 -8.15
C LEU A 248 23.51 12.76 -8.09
N ASP A 249 24.17 12.71 -9.24
CA ASP A 249 25.63 12.70 -9.32
C ASP A 249 26.27 14.03 -8.86
N THR A 250 25.50 15.12 -8.75
CA THR A 250 25.96 16.39 -8.19
C THR A 250 25.97 16.41 -6.67
N LEU A 251 25.27 15.50 -6.01
CA LEU A 251 25.15 15.46 -4.55
C LEU A 251 26.38 14.89 -3.86
N PRO A 252 26.74 15.41 -2.68
CA PRO A 252 27.74 14.77 -1.82
C PRO A 252 27.31 13.37 -1.42
N LYS A 253 28.22 12.38 -1.57
CA LYS A 253 27.93 10.95 -1.31
C LYS A 253 27.49 10.60 0.13
N ASN A 254 27.53 11.55 1.04
CA ASN A 254 27.18 11.42 2.46
C ASN A 254 25.96 12.26 2.86
N LEU A 255 25.15 12.69 1.89
CA LEU A 255 23.92 13.42 2.19
C LEU A 255 22.80 12.43 2.51
N ASP A 256 22.35 12.45 3.77
CA ASP A 256 21.23 11.63 4.30
C ASP A 256 19.89 12.38 4.19
N VAL A 257 19.84 13.46 3.40
CA VAL A 257 18.67 14.34 3.34
C VAL A 257 18.18 14.42 1.91
N ALA A 258 16.87 14.32 1.72
CA ALA A 258 16.21 14.59 0.44
C ALA A 258 16.61 15.99 -0.06
N ALA A 259 17.43 16.05 -1.11
CA ALA A 259 17.78 17.30 -1.78
C ALA A 259 16.73 17.62 -2.84
N THR A 260 16.48 18.88 -3.06
CA THR A 260 15.61 19.36 -4.14
C THR A 260 16.44 19.99 -5.25
N CYS A 261 15.93 19.93 -6.47
CA CYS A 261 16.49 20.59 -7.64
C CYS A 261 15.37 21.29 -8.41
N ASP A 262 15.72 22.09 -9.41
CA ASP A 262 14.75 22.66 -10.33
C ASP A 262 14.15 21.52 -11.18
N GLY A 263 12.91 21.14 -10.88
CA GLY A 263 12.21 20.03 -11.52
C GLY A 263 10.82 20.42 -11.98
N LEU A 264 10.30 19.71 -12.97
CA LEU A 264 8.97 19.90 -13.52
C LEU A 264 7.87 19.23 -12.70
N LEU A 265 8.16 18.04 -12.19
CA LEU A 265 7.22 17.20 -11.49
C LEU A 265 7.52 17.17 -10.00
N TYR A 266 6.55 17.53 -9.21
CA TYR A 266 6.61 17.59 -7.75
C TYR A 266 5.95 16.33 -7.19
N TYR A 267 6.73 15.45 -6.58
CA TYR A 267 6.22 14.23 -5.95
C TYR A 267 5.23 14.57 -4.83
N TYR A 268 4.07 13.94 -4.86
CA TYR A 268 3.02 14.18 -3.89
C TYR A 268 2.32 12.88 -3.49
N VAL A 269 2.23 12.64 -2.19
CA VAL A 269 1.54 11.49 -1.62
C VAL A 269 0.33 11.98 -0.83
N ILE A 270 -0.85 11.51 -1.19
CA ILE A 270 -2.06 11.76 -0.42
C ILE A 270 -2.23 10.60 0.54
N LEU A 271 -1.80 10.82 1.79
CA LEU A 271 -1.83 9.82 2.86
C LEU A 271 -3.21 9.74 3.52
N SER A 272 -3.89 10.88 3.72
CA SER A 272 -5.15 10.96 4.43
C SER A 272 -6.05 12.04 3.82
N SER A 273 -7.31 12.11 4.23
CA SER A 273 -8.21 13.19 3.82
C SER A 273 -7.66 14.58 4.16
N ASP A 274 -6.94 14.70 5.28
CA ASP A 274 -6.28 15.96 5.67
C ASP A 274 -5.13 16.34 4.72
N SER A 275 -4.52 15.40 4.02
CA SER A 275 -3.44 15.68 3.06
C SER A 275 -3.87 16.61 1.93
N ILE A 276 -5.16 16.65 1.60
CA ILE A 276 -5.71 17.60 0.61
C ILE A 276 -5.59 19.06 1.09
N VAL A 277 -5.66 19.29 2.40
CA VAL A 277 -5.45 20.62 3.01
C VAL A 277 -4.04 21.14 2.71
N TYR A 278 -3.08 20.24 2.64
CA TYR A 278 -1.66 20.51 2.37
C TYR A 278 -1.35 20.52 0.89
N GLN A 279 -2.27 21.01 0.07
CA GLN A 279 -2.11 21.11 -1.39
C GLN A 279 -0.67 21.48 -1.79
N PRO A 280 -0.12 20.90 -2.88
CA PRO A 280 1.28 21.11 -3.28
C PRO A 280 1.74 22.57 -3.24
N GLY A 281 0.98 23.47 -3.87
CA GLY A 281 1.32 24.90 -3.94
C GLY A 281 1.04 25.70 -2.67
N ARG A 282 0.44 25.11 -1.63
CA ARG A 282 0.07 25.85 -0.44
C ARG A 282 1.10 25.77 0.69
N TYR A 283 1.67 24.58 0.89
CA TYR A 283 2.57 24.33 2.01
C TYR A 283 3.88 23.64 1.61
N LEU A 284 3.82 22.67 0.68
CA LEU A 284 4.99 21.87 0.33
C LEU A 284 5.85 22.55 -0.73
N TYR A 285 5.22 23.17 -1.72
CA TYR A 285 5.88 23.79 -2.87
C TYR A 285 5.28 25.19 -3.11
N PRO A 286 5.63 26.21 -2.30
CA PRO A 286 5.03 27.56 -2.38
C PRO A 286 5.22 28.25 -3.73
N GLU A 287 6.20 27.84 -4.52
CA GLU A 287 6.47 28.28 -5.89
C GLU A 287 5.41 27.78 -6.89
N LEU A 288 4.77 26.64 -6.59
CA LEU A 288 3.75 26.02 -7.43
C LEU A 288 2.38 26.62 -7.14
N LYS A 289 2.06 27.75 -7.76
CA LYS A 289 0.82 28.51 -7.49
C LYS A 289 -0.42 27.92 -8.12
N GLN A 290 -0.28 27.23 -9.23
CA GLN A 290 -1.31 26.42 -9.87
C GLN A 290 -0.70 25.06 -10.17
N TYR A 291 -1.53 24.02 -10.11
CA TYR A 291 -1.04 22.66 -10.35
C TYR A 291 -2.15 21.79 -10.94
N VAL A 292 -1.71 20.79 -11.68
CA VAL A 292 -2.50 19.61 -12.08
C VAL A 292 -1.77 18.39 -11.57
N TYR A 293 -2.52 17.34 -11.27
CA TYR A 293 -1.93 16.07 -10.88
C TYR A 293 -1.68 15.20 -12.10
N TYR A 294 -0.55 14.51 -12.08
CA TYR A 294 -0.11 13.60 -13.12
C TYR A 294 0.32 12.26 -12.52
N ALA A 295 0.27 11.19 -13.31
CA ALA A 295 1.04 9.98 -13.02
C ALA A 295 2.54 10.24 -13.13
N TYR A 296 3.37 9.25 -12.77
CA TYR A 296 4.74 9.18 -13.29
C TYR A 296 4.68 9.32 -14.82
N PRO A 297 5.66 9.96 -15.47
CA PRO A 297 5.62 10.16 -16.93
C PRO A 297 5.15 8.92 -17.69
N SER A 298 4.07 9.07 -18.47
CA SER A 298 3.30 7.96 -19.01
C SER A 298 2.53 8.39 -20.25
N ASP A 299 2.25 7.42 -21.13
CA ASP A 299 1.35 7.62 -22.27
C ASP A 299 -0.14 7.62 -21.87
N TYR A 300 -0.46 7.29 -20.64
CA TYR A 300 -1.82 7.27 -20.11
C TYR A 300 -2.17 8.56 -19.38
N ASP A 301 -3.40 9.03 -19.59
CA ASP A 301 -3.98 10.17 -18.86
C ASP A 301 -4.42 9.81 -17.42
N GLY A 302 -3.81 8.82 -16.80
CA GLY A 302 -4.14 8.41 -15.45
C GLY A 302 -3.30 9.18 -14.42
N GLY A 303 -3.94 9.87 -13.49
CA GLY A 303 -3.30 10.82 -12.58
C GLY A 303 -2.62 10.23 -11.35
N CYS A 304 -2.75 8.93 -11.03
CA CYS A 304 -2.21 8.38 -9.79
C CYS A 304 -2.08 6.85 -9.79
N GLN A 305 -1.45 6.36 -8.73
CA GLN A 305 -1.42 4.95 -8.35
C GLN A 305 -1.97 4.82 -6.93
N LEU A 306 -2.82 3.82 -6.68
CA LEU A 306 -3.23 3.45 -5.33
C LEU A 306 -2.23 2.44 -4.76
N GLU A 307 -1.82 2.67 -3.52
CA GLU A 307 -1.07 1.69 -2.73
C GLU A 307 -1.94 1.26 -1.54
N PHE A 308 -2.16 -0.03 -1.40
CA PHE A 308 -2.99 -0.59 -0.36
C PHE A 308 -2.15 -0.96 0.87
N ASP A 309 -2.63 -0.50 2.03
CA ASP A 309 -2.00 -0.78 3.31
C ASP A 309 -2.55 -2.08 3.90
N SER A 310 -1.68 -2.84 4.57
CA SER A 310 -2.04 -3.99 5.41
C SER A 310 -3.07 -4.92 4.77
N GLN A 311 -2.76 -5.46 3.60
CA GLN A 311 -3.63 -6.39 2.88
C GLN A 311 -3.65 -7.76 3.58
N LEU A 312 -4.84 -8.18 4.05
CA LEU A 312 -5.04 -9.47 4.70
C LEU A 312 -5.81 -10.44 3.81
N SER A 313 -5.45 -11.72 3.90
CA SER A 313 -6.14 -12.82 3.23
C SER A 313 -6.51 -13.92 4.21
N ILE A 314 -7.63 -14.60 3.97
CA ILE A 314 -8.03 -15.80 4.70
C ILE A 314 -7.50 -17.03 3.95
N ASN A 315 -6.80 -17.91 4.66
CA ASN A 315 -6.39 -19.19 4.11
C ASN A 315 -7.63 -20.00 3.67
N SER A 316 -7.67 -20.41 2.40
CA SER A 316 -8.82 -21.18 1.85
C SER A 316 -9.10 -22.50 2.60
N ARG A 317 -8.10 -23.02 3.33
CA ARG A 317 -8.19 -24.26 4.13
C ARG A 317 -8.33 -24.01 5.62
N SER A 318 -8.47 -22.77 6.06
CA SER A 318 -8.74 -22.46 7.46
C SER A 318 -10.07 -23.09 7.92
N GLU A 319 -10.07 -23.65 9.13
CA GLU A 319 -11.28 -24.10 9.83
C GLU A 319 -11.93 -22.96 10.63
N GLN A 320 -11.26 -21.79 10.72
CA GLN A 320 -11.70 -20.61 11.49
C GLN A 320 -12.16 -19.46 10.59
N LYS A 321 -12.66 -19.73 9.37
CA LYS A 321 -13.03 -18.73 8.38
C LYS A 321 -14.04 -17.70 8.90
N GLU A 322 -15.02 -18.13 9.70
CA GLU A 322 -16.03 -17.22 10.27
C GLU A 322 -15.39 -16.21 11.24
N GLY A 323 -14.49 -16.67 12.10
CA GLY A 323 -13.76 -15.79 13.01
C GLY A 323 -12.75 -14.91 12.28
N ALA A 324 -12.06 -15.44 11.29
CA ALA A 324 -11.15 -14.68 10.42
C ALA A 324 -11.93 -13.60 9.67
N TRP A 325 -13.10 -13.93 9.11
CA TRP A 325 -13.97 -12.93 8.48
C TRP A 325 -14.46 -11.87 9.46
N ALA A 326 -14.87 -12.26 10.67
CA ALA A 326 -15.31 -11.30 11.67
C ALA A 326 -14.23 -10.23 11.95
N PHE A 327 -12.94 -10.62 11.95
CA PHE A 327 -11.83 -9.68 12.08
C PHE A 327 -11.68 -8.78 10.83
N LEU A 328 -11.74 -9.35 9.64
CA LEU A 328 -11.68 -8.56 8.40
C LEU A 328 -12.87 -7.58 8.29
N SER A 329 -14.08 -8.04 8.61
CA SER A 329 -15.28 -7.20 8.65
C SER A 329 -15.13 -6.02 9.64
N TYR A 330 -14.52 -6.29 10.80
CA TYR A 330 -14.20 -5.24 11.76
C TYR A 330 -13.26 -4.18 11.16
N LEU A 331 -12.24 -4.57 10.41
CA LEU A 331 -11.33 -3.63 9.74
C LEU A 331 -12.03 -2.75 8.69
N LEU A 332 -13.17 -3.18 8.15
CA LEU A 332 -14.01 -2.38 7.25
C LEU A 332 -15.13 -1.62 7.98
N SER A 333 -15.30 -1.82 9.29
CA SER A 333 -16.34 -1.12 10.05
C SER A 333 -16.05 0.39 10.14
N ASP A 334 -17.09 1.22 10.19
CA ASP A 334 -16.95 2.66 10.31
C ASP A 334 -16.07 3.04 11.52
N ALA A 335 -16.23 2.33 12.64
CA ALA A 335 -15.45 2.58 13.86
C ALA A 335 -13.92 2.41 13.65
N TYR A 336 -13.52 1.38 12.92
CA TYR A 336 -12.10 1.19 12.60
C TYR A 336 -11.66 2.15 11.49
N GLN A 337 -12.44 2.29 10.43
CA GLN A 337 -12.13 3.12 9.28
C GLN A 337 -11.99 4.62 9.62
N GLN A 338 -12.67 5.11 10.67
CA GLN A 338 -12.47 6.45 11.21
C GLN A 338 -11.13 6.62 11.95
N SER A 339 -10.49 5.53 12.36
CA SER A 339 -9.24 5.54 13.13
C SER A 339 -7.99 5.25 12.27
N VAL A 340 -8.14 4.87 11.00
CA VAL A 340 -6.99 4.59 10.14
C VAL A 340 -6.19 5.87 9.88
N TYR A 341 -4.87 5.72 9.80
CA TYR A 341 -3.97 6.84 9.51
C TYR A 341 -4.03 7.23 8.02
N SER A 342 -4.10 6.24 7.15
CA SER A 342 -4.20 6.44 5.70
C SER A 342 -5.66 6.67 5.26
N LEU A 343 -5.90 6.77 3.95
CA LEU A 343 -7.26 6.95 3.41
C LEU A 343 -8.11 5.71 3.70
N PRO A 344 -9.30 5.88 4.28
CA PRO A 344 -10.19 4.76 4.56
C PRO A 344 -10.68 4.11 3.27
N VAL A 345 -10.79 2.78 3.27
CA VAL A 345 -11.39 2.00 2.17
C VAL A 345 -12.91 2.29 2.09
N SER A 346 -13.52 2.62 3.21
CA SER A 346 -14.93 3.04 3.26
C SER A 346 -15.12 4.44 2.66
N ASP A 347 -15.74 4.51 1.47
CA ASP A 347 -16.08 5.79 0.83
C ASP A 347 -17.06 6.62 1.68
N THR A 348 -17.92 5.96 2.46
CA THR A 348 -18.84 6.64 3.41
C THR A 348 -18.06 7.42 4.46
N VAL A 349 -17.07 6.80 5.11
CA VAL A 349 -16.22 7.45 6.11
C VAL A 349 -15.40 8.57 5.48
N LEU A 350 -14.85 8.34 4.27
CA LEU A 350 -14.09 9.36 3.55
C LEU A 350 -14.96 10.59 3.21
N GLN A 351 -16.22 10.37 2.78
CA GLN A 351 -17.18 11.46 2.53
C GLN A 351 -17.49 12.25 3.80
N GLU A 352 -17.64 11.58 4.96
CA GLU A 352 -17.84 12.24 6.25
C GLU A 352 -16.65 13.11 6.64
N GLN A 353 -15.42 12.60 6.46
CA GLN A 353 -14.19 13.36 6.70
C GLN A 353 -14.11 14.60 5.79
N PHE A 354 -14.40 14.46 4.50
CA PHE A 354 -14.43 15.59 3.58
C PHE A 354 -15.55 16.60 3.90
N ALA A 355 -16.71 16.13 4.30
CA ALA A 355 -17.79 17.03 4.72
C ALA A 355 -17.39 17.87 5.94
N GLN A 356 -16.66 17.29 6.89
CA GLN A 356 -16.11 18.02 8.02
C GLN A 356 -15.07 19.07 7.57
N LEU A 357 -14.09 18.68 6.74
CA LEU A 357 -13.07 19.59 6.23
C LEU A 357 -13.65 20.75 5.42
N LEU A 358 -14.72 20.48 4.65
CA LEU A 358 -15.47 21.49 3.90
C LEU A 358 -16.20 22.45 4.83
N ALA A 359 -16.85 21.95 5.89
CA ALA A 359 -17.53 22.76 6.90
C ALA A 359 -16.56 23.65 7.71
N GLU A 360 -15.33 23.19 7.89
CA GLU A 360 -14.24 23.93 8.53
C GLU A 360 -13.52 24.89 7.56
N GLU A 361 -13.98 25.00 6.31
CA GLU A 361 -13.39 25.83 5.23
C GLU A 361 -11.89 25.48 4.95
N LYS A 362 -11.47 24.25 5.27
CA LYS A 362 -10.10 23.79 5.05
C LYS A 362 -9.85 23.34 3.62
N VAL A 363 -10.89 22.82 2.96
CA VAL A 363 -10.88 22.40 1.55
C VAL A 363 -12.07 23.02 0.83
N SER A 364 -11.98 23.09 -0.51
CA SER A 364 -13.11 23.46 -1.38
C SER A 364 -13.74 22.21 -2.01
N GLN A 365 -14.95 22.37 -2.57
CA GLN A 365 -15.59 21.29 -3.33
C GLN A 365 -14.72 20.89 -4.53
N ALA A 366 -14.04 21.84 -5.18
CA ALA A 366 -13.16 21.56 -6.31
C ALA A 366 -11.95 20.67 -5.92
N ASP A 367 -11.43 20.83 -4.70
CA ASP A 367 -10.35 19.96 -4.19
C ASP A 367 -10.84 18.52 -4.00
N ILE A 368 -12.05 18.37 -3.45
CA ILE A 368 -12.68 17.05 -3.27
C ILE A 368 -12.98 16.40 -4.63
N ASP A 369 -13.51 17.17 -5.58
CA ASP A 369 -13.79 16.67 -6.94
C ASP A 369 -12.49 16.22 -7.63
N THR A 370 -11.40 16.97 -7.45
CA THR A 370 -10.06 16.61 -7.97
C THR A 370 -9.54 15.31 -7.34
N PHE A 371 -9.69 15.17 -6.02
CA PHE A 371 -9.31 13.94 -5.32
C PHE A 371 -10.06 12.72 -5.89
N TYR A 372 -11.39 12.82 -6.01
CA TYR A 372 -12.16 11.69 -6.54
C TYR A 372 -11.84 11.40 -8.00
N ALA A 373 -11.54 12.42 -8.81
CA ALA A 373 -11.07 12.21 -10.17
C ALA A 373 -9.74 11.43 -10.21
N LEU A 374 -8.80 11.70 -9.30
CA LEU A 374 -7.56 10.94 -9.17
C LEU A 374 -7.84 9.45 -8.85
N VAL A 375 -8.67 9.19 -7.84
CA VAL A 375 -9.00 7.82 -7.42
C VAL A 375 -9.71 7.06 -8.56
N ASP A 376 -10.63 7.73 -9.27
CA ASP A 376 -11.39 7.09 -10.36
C ASP A 376 -10.56 6.80 -11.61
N HIS A 377 -9.42 7.49 -11.78
CA HIS A 377 -8.47 7.26 -12.88
C HIS A 377 -7.21 6.52 -12.44
N ALA A 378 -7.19 5.97 -11.23
CA ALA A 378 -6.06 5.18 -10.75
C ALA A 378 -5.87 3.91 -11.58
N GLN A 379 -4.61 3.60 -11.88
CA GLN A 379 -4.26 2.44 -12.68
C GLN A 379 -3.71 1.32 -11.82
N LYS A 380 -4.01 0.10 -12.20
CA LYS A 380 -3.48 -1.13 -11.60
C LYS A 380 -3.03 -2.07 -12.72
N PRO A 381 -1.86 -2.69 -12.58
CA PRO A 381 -1.50 -3.78 -13.47
C PRO A 381 -2.43 -4.99 -13.25
N ASP A 382 -2.79 -5.65 -14.33
CA ASP A 382 -3.60 -6.86 -14.34
C ASP A 382 -2.76 -8.16 -14.24
N TYR A 383 -1.45 -8.02 -14.04
CA TYR A 383 -0.49 -9.10 -13.90
C TYR A 383 0.62 -8.74 -12.90
N PRO A 384 1.41 -9.72 -12.39
CA PRO A 384 2.60 -9.47 -11.56
C PRO A 384 3.68 -8.74 -12.36
N THR A 385 3.96 -7.47 -12.04
CA THR A 385 4.90 -6.62 -12.80
C THR A 385 6.35 -6.83 -12.42
N GLU A 386 6.65 -7.36 -11.23
CA GLU A 386 7.98 -7.41 -10.66
C GLU A 386 9.03 -8.12 -11.52
N PRO A 387 8.73 -9.22 -12.21
CA PRO A 387 9.73 -9.84 -13.09
C PRO A 387 10.12 -8.96 -14.28
N ILE A 388 9.15 -8.19 -14.81
CA ILE A 388 9.40 -7.21 -15.89
C ILE A 388 10.13 -5.98 -15.32
N GLU A 389 9.73 -5.50 -14.15
CA GLU A 389 10.41 -4.42 -13.44
C GLU A 389 11.89 -4.75 -13.22
N GLN A 390 12.20 -5.97 -12.77
CA GLN A 390 13.57 -6.42 -12.58
C GLN A 390 14.38 -6.42 -13.89
N ILE A 391 13.77 -6.88 -14.98
CA ILE A 391 14.41 -6.84 -16.31
C ILE A 391 14.71 -5.40 -16.73
N ILE A 392 13.75 -4.49 -16.54
CA ILE A 392 13.91 -3.07 -16.86
C ILE A 392 15.03 -2.45 -16.01
N LEU A 393 15.07 -2.73 -14.71
CA LEU A 393 16.07 -2.19 -13.78
C LEU A 393 17.50 -2.62 -14.16
N GLU A 394 17.70 -3.89 -14.49
CA GLU A 394 19.00 -4.43 -14.88
C GLU A 394 19.54 -3.77 -16.16
N GLU A 395 18.73 -3.65 -17.19
CA GLU A 395 19.14 -3.04 -18.46
C GLU A 395 19.24 -1.51 -18.38
N ALA A 396 18.36 -0.87 -17.58
CA ALA A 396 18.45 0.56 -17.29
C ALA A 396 19.75 0.90 -16.54
N ALA A 397 20.21 0.04 -15.62
CA ALA A 397 21.50 0.22 -14.95
C ALA A 397 22.68 0.17 -15.95
N ALA A 398 22.67 -0.76 -16.90
CA ALA A 398 23.68 -0.83 -17.96
C ALA A 398 23.66 0.38 -18.91
N TYR A 399 22.47 0.94 -19.15
CA TYR A 399 22.33 2.20 -19.89
C TYR A 399 22.88 3.41 -19.10
N LEU A 400 22.57 3.48 -17.80
CA LEU A 400 23.00 4.59 -16.94
C LEU A 400 24.52 4.63 -16.71
N ASP A 401 25.16 3.48 -16.65
CA ASP A 401 26.63 3.39 -16.54
C ASP A 401 27.37 3.58 -17.88
N GLY A 402 26.62 3.67 -19.00
CA GLY A 402 27.14 3.89 -20.33
C GLY A 402 27.66 2.63 -21.06
N SER A 403 27.39 1.43 -20.52
CA SER A 403 27.76 0.15 -21.13
C SER A 403 27.00 -0.10 -22.43
N VAL A 404 25.76 0.41 -22.52
CA VAL A 404 24.89 0.33 -23.70
C VAL A 404 24.22 1.67 -23.99
N ASP A 405 23.75 1.88 -25.22
CA ASP A 405 22.90 3.01 -25.57
C ASP A 405 21.40 2.70 -25.30
N GLU A 406 20.53 3.72 -25.40
CA GLU A 406 19.10 3.56 -25.10
C GLU A 406 18.40 2.53 -25.99
N LYS A 407 18.81 2.40 -27.25
CA LYS A 407 18.20 1.46 -28.20
C LYS A 407 18.59 0.02 -27.87
N THR A 408 19.85 -0.19 -27.54
CA THR A 408 20.37 -1.48 -27.13
C THR A 408 19.72 -1.93 -25.81
N ALA A 409 19.59 -1.03 -24.82
CA ALA A 409 18.89 -1.34 -23.57
C ALA A 409 17.42 -1.73 -23.82
N ALA A 410 16.71 -0.94 -24.62
CA ALA A 410 15.33 -1.25 -25.00
C ALA A 410 15.17 -2.56 -25.78
N GLU A 411 16.11 -2.89 -26.68
CA GLU A 411 16.13 -4.16 -27.41
C GLU A 411 16.33 -5.35 -26.47
N HIS A 412 17.22 -5.25 -25.50
CA HIS A 412 17.44 -6.27 -24.48
C HIS A 412 16.20 -6.46 -23.62
N ILE A 413 15.58 -5.36 -23.12
CA ILE A 413 14.34 -5.40 -22.35
C ILE A 413 13.23 -6.06 -23.17
N GLN A 414 13.04 -5.61 -24.43
CA GLN A 414 12.04 -6.16 -25.34
C GLN A 414 12.18 -7.68 -25.50
N SER A 415 13.41 -8.15 -25.68
CA SER A 415 13.71 -9.58 -25.88
C SER A 415 13.44 -10.40 -24.62
N ARG A 416 13.93 -9.94 -23.46
CA ARG A 416 13.80 -10.64 -22.18
C ARG A 416 12.36 -10.64 -21.69
N ALA A 417 11.71 -9.49 -21.69
CA ALA A 417 10.31 -9.34 -21.29
C ALA A 417 9.38 -10.12 -22.21
N GLY A 418 9.60 -10.07 -23.53
CA GLY A 418 8.82 -10.84 -24.49
C GLY A 418 8.92 -12.34 -24.28
N LEU A 419 10.12 -12.86 -23.94
CA LEU A 419 10.29 -14.27 -23.60
C LEU A 419 9.52 -14.66 -22.33
N TYR A 420 9.66 -13.87 -21.27
CA TYR A 420 8.94 -14.08 -20.01
C TYR A 420 7.42 -14.09 -20.23
N LEU A 421 6.87 -13.10 -20.94
CA LEU A 421 5.44 -13.00 -21.21
C LEU A 421 4.90 -14.18 -22.03
N MET A 422 5.67 -14.69 -23.00
CA MET A 422 5.29 -15.88 -23.75
C MET A 422 5.24 -17.13 -22.87
N GLU A 423 6.18 -17.27 -21.92
CA GLU A 423 6.20 -18.40 -20.99
C GLU A 423 5.05 -18.35 -19.97
N GLN A 424 4.59 -17.16 -19.60
CA GLN A 424 3.53 -16.95 -18.61
C GLN A 424 2.14 -16.74 -19.20
N LYS A 425 1.99 -16.69 -20.52
CA LYS A 425 0.74 -16.35 -21.21
C LYS A 425 -0.48 -17.13 -20.72
N ASP A 426 -0.32 -18.44 -20.49
CA ASP A 426 -1.40 -19.30 -20.02
C ASP A 426 -1.78 -19.06 -18.55
N SER A 427 -0.92 -18.35 -17.80
CA SER A 427 -1.12 -18.03 -16.38
C SER A 427 -1.83 -16.69 -16.19
N PHE A 428 -1.84 -15.84 -17.22
CA PHE A 428 -2.47 -14.48 -17.19
C PHE A 428 -3.85 -14.45 -17.87
N SER A 429 -4.30 -15.56 -18.43
CA SER A 429 -5.57 -15.67 -19.19
C SER A 429 -6.79 -16.04 -18.34
#